data_6a205c93ffcc0544295a174bf9f293cd
#
_entry.id   6a205c93ffcc0544295a174bf9f293cd
#
_cell.length_a   1.000
_cell.length_b   1.000
_cell.length_c   1.000
_cell.angle_alpha   90.00
_cell.angle_beta   90.00
_cell.angle_gamma   90.00
#
_symmetry.space_group_name_H-M   'P 1'
#
loop_
_entity.id
_entity.type
_entity.pdbx_description
1 polymer ?
#
loop_
_entity_poly.entity_id
_entity_poly.type
_entity_poly.pdbx_seq_one_letter_code
_entity_poly.pdbx_strand_id
1 'polypeptide(L)'
;MRLTLVPLDSAPTPLVKKVAARLRRIVPWTIKTSPSLTCQPCGNQQGQVDAREVLHLLPDGEWHNMLTIGITDYDLVVPGMDFVYGHAMPERRTGVVSLHRLRSVSGAPAARQKTLLERACKEVLHEAGHVLDLVHCHDFTCVMHYSQTLHDTDAKRCAFCPRCLTDLSRMPENVDPNR
;
A
#
# COMPACT_ATOMS: atom_id res chain seq x y z
N MET A 1 -16.32 2.50 -1.93
CA MET A 1 -15.04 2.36 -1.21
C MET A 1 -14.28 3.69 -1.23
N ARG A 2 -13.68 4.11 -0.11
CA ARG A 2 -12.82 5.30 0.00
C ARG A 2 -11.42 4.86 0.44
N LEU A 3 -10.38 5.40 -0.20
CA LEU A 3 -8.99 5.16 0.15
C LEU A 3 -8.31 6.51 0.48
N THR A 4 -7.74 6.62 1.67
CA THR A 4 -6.91 7.77 2.04
C THR A 4 -5.44 7.37 2.01
N LEU A 5 -4.63 8.08 1.23
CA LEU A 5 -3.18 7.93 1.20
C LEU A 5 -2.55 8.98 2.11
N VAL A 6 -1.74 8.51 3.06
CA VAL A 6 -1.08 9.35 4.08
C VAL A 6 0.42 9.35 3.82
N PRO A 7 1.02 10.46 3.38
CA PRO A 7 2.48 10.58 3.38
C PRO A 7 2.99 10.53 4.82
N LEU A 8 3.99 9.69 5.11
CA LEU A 8 4.61 9.58 6.43
C LEU A 8 6.01 10.15 6.40
N ASP A 9 6.31 11.02 7.35
CA ASP A 9 7.62 11.65 7.55
C ASP A 9 8.22 12.23 6.25
N SER A 10 9.33 11.66 5.77
CA SER A 10 10.06 12.11 4.57
C SER A 10 9.46 11.61 3.24
N ALA A 11 8.38 10.84 3.26
CA ALA A 11 7.77 10.35 2.02
C ALA A 11 7.37 11.51 1.09
N PRO A 12 7.78 11.48 -0.20
CA PRO A 12 7.56 12.60 -1.10
C PRO A 12 6.08 12.84 -1.39
N THR A 13 5.46 13.83 -0.76
CA THR A 13 4.05 14.20 -0.99
C THR A 13 3.68 14.34 -2.49
N PRO A 14 4.54 14.89 -3.38
CA PRO A 14 4.25 14.91 -4.81
C PRO A 14 4.11 13.52 -5.44
N LEU A 15 4.89 12.53 -4.98
CA LEU A 15 4.77 11.14 -5.44
C LEU A 15 3.45 10.53 -4.96
N VAL A 16 3.09 10.74 -3.68
CA VAL A 16 1.82 10.23 -3.13
C VAL A 16 0.62 10.78 -3.89
N LYS A 17 0.64 12.07 -4.24
CA LYS A 17 -0.39 12.68 -5.11
C LYS A 17 -0.46 12.04 -6.50
N LYS A 18 0.69 11.70 -7.10
CA LYS A 18 0.74 10.99 -8.39
C LYS A 18 0.20 9.55 -8.28
N VAL A 19 0.52 8.84 -7.19
CA VAL A 19 -0.05 7.52 -6.89
C VAL A 19 -1.58 7.61 -6.82
N ALA A 20 -2.12 8.55 -6.03
CA ALA A 20 -3.56 8.76 -5.93
C ALA A 20 -4.20 9.03 -7.29
N ALA A 21 -3.61 9.94 -8.09
CA ALA A 21 -4.11 10.29 -9.42
C ALA A 21 -4.12 9.09 -10.38
N ARG A 22 -3.11 8.22 -10.31
CA ARG A 22 -3.04 7.01 -11.15
C ARG A 22 -4.06 5.97 -10.70
N LEU A 23 -4.19 5.71 -9.41
CA LEU A 23 -5.13 4.72 -8.88
C LEU A 23 -6.59 5.08 -9.14
N ARG A 24 -6.97 6.38 -9.15
CA ARG A 24 -8.33 6.83 -9.54
C ARG A 24 -8.74 6.39 -10.95
N ARG A 25 -7.78 6.06 -11.83
CA ARG A 25 -8.04 5.57 -13.20
C ARG A 25 -8.12 4.04 -13.27
N ILE A 26 -7.73 3.34 -12.20
CA ILE A 26 -7.57 1.89 -12.17
C ILE A 26 -8.71 1.24 -11.40
N VAL A 27 -9.12 1.84 -10.27
CA VAL A 27 -10.19 1.32 -9.42
C VAL A 27 -11.32 2.33 -9.26
N PRO A 28 -12.59 1.87 -9.13
CA PRO A 28 -13.75 2.75 -9.00
C PRO A 28 -13.89 3.27 -7.55
N TRP A 29 -12.78 3.64 -6.91
CA TRP A 29 -12.76 4.11 -5.54
C TRP A 29 -12.56 5.63 -5.47
N THR A 30 -13.13 6.25 -4.44
CA THR A 30 -12.78 7.63 -4.09
C THR A 30 -11.45 7.65 -3.39
N ILE A 31 -10.41 8.21 -4.02
CA ILE A 31 -9.06 8.24 -3.46
C ILE A 31 -8.69 9.68 -3.08
N LYS A 32 -8.32 9.88 -1.83
CA LYS A 32 -7.86 11.17 -1.28
C LYS A 32 -6.42 11.07 -0.79
N THR A 33 -5.77 12.20 -0.62
CA THR A 33 -4.48 12.31 0.07
C THR A 33 -4.67 13.20 1.28
N SER A 34 -4.11 12.83 2.43
CA SER A 34 -4.06 13.66 3.63
C SER A 34 -2.83 14.57 3.62
N PRO A 35 -2.73 15.53 4.54
CA PRO A 35 -1.45 16.13 4.95
C PRO A 35 -0.46 15.04 5.39
N SER A 36 0.85 15.38 5.38
CA SER A 36 1.87 14.47 5.91
C SER A 36 1.71 14.30 7.41
N LEU A 37 1.89 13.05 7.88
CA LEU A 37 1.89 12.69 9.29
C LEU A 37 3.32 12.37 9.73
N THR A 38 3.74 12.93 10.85
CA THR A 38 5.02 12.61 11.49
C THR A 38 4.82 11.43 12.42
N CYS A 39 5.55 10.33 12.19
CA CYS A 39 5.42 9.09 12.94
C CYS A 39 6.56 8.82 13.91
N GLN A 40 7.80 9.12 13.56
CA GLN A 40 9.03 8.88 14.34
C GLN A 40 9.08 7.50 15.02
N PRO A 41 8.89 6.39 14.30
CA PRO A 41 8.99 5.06 14.87
C PRO A 41 10.45 4.74 15.25
N CYS A 42 10.63 3.79 16.19
CA CYS A 42 11.95 3.33 16.58
C CYS A 42 12.52 2.36 15.54
N GLY A 43 13.69 2.67 14.99
CA GLY A 43 14.42 1.72 14.12
C GLY A 43 15.18 0.66 14.93
N ASN A 44 15.35 -0.54 14.37
CA ASN A 44 16.23 -1.56 14.91
C ASN A 44 17.73 -1.21 14.65
N GLN A 45 18.64 -2.10 15.06
CA GLN A 45 20.09 -1.88 14.87
C GLN A 45 20.52 -1.80 13.39
N GLN A 46 19.72 -2.32 12.46
CA GLN A 46 19.92 -2.26 11.02
C GLN A 46 19.26 -1.02 10.39
N GLY A 47 18.62 -0.17 11.19
CA GLY A 47 17.89 1.01 10.71
C GLY A 47 16.53 0.69 10.09
N GLN A 48 16.04 -0.56 10.25
CA GLN A 48 14.71 -0.96 9.81
C GLN A 48 13.67 -0.66 10.88
N VAL A 49 12.42 -0.44 10.45
CA VAL A 49 11.29 -0.12 11.30
C VAL A 49 10.25 -1.24 11.24
N ASP A 50 9.73 -1.65 12.38
CA ASP A 50 8.61 -2.61 12.40
C ASP A 50 7.36 -1.97 11.78
N ALA A 51 6.86 -2.60 10.72
CA ALA A 51 5.70 -2.10 10.00
C ALA A 51 4.45 -1.99 10.91
N ARG A 52 4.34 -2.84 11.93
CA ARG A 52 3.23 -2.82 12.89
C ARG A 52 3.24 -1.56 13.76
N GLU A 53 4.44 -1.08 14.16
CA GLU A 53 4.55 0.19 14.89
C GLU A 53 4.04 1.35 14.03
N VAL A 54 4.42 1.40 12.76
CA VAL A 54 3.96 2.42 11.83
C VAL A 54 2.43 2.36 11.65
N LEU A 55 1.87 1.16 11.55
CA LEU A 55 0.41 0.96 11.41
C LEU A 55 -0.36 1.44 12.63
N HIS A 56 0.19 1.27 13.84
CA HIS A 56 -0.44 1.78 15.07
C HIS A 56 -0.46 3.31 15.17
N LEU A 57 0.41 4.00 14.45
CA LEU A 57 0.46 5.48 14.40
C LEU A 57 -0.50 6.06 13.33
N LEU A 58 -0.99 5.23 12.40
CA LEU A 58 -1.98 5.66 11.42
C LEU A 58 -3.37 5.79 12.06
N PRO A 59 -4.16 6.80 11.63
CA PRO A 59 -5.56 6.85 12.00
C PRO A 59 -6.30 5.64 11.45
N ASP A 60 -7.14 5.04 12.26
CA ASP A 60 -8.00 3.93 11.86
C ASP A 60 -8.92 4.33 10.69
N GLY A 61 -9.25 3.38 9.84
CA GLY A 61 -10.36 3.56 8.92
C GLY A 61 -11.67 3.60 9.72
N GLU A 62 -12.24 4.78 9.91
CA GLU A 62 -13.40 5.01 10.80
C GLU A 62 -14.66 4.22 10.42
N TRP A 63 -14.73 3.73 9.17
CA TRP A 63 -15.90 3.02 8.63
C TRP A 63 -15.45 1.86 7.74
N HIS A 64 -16.27 0.82 7.66
CA HIS A 64 -15.98 -0.39 6.84
C HIS A 64 -15.70 -0.10 5.35
N ASN A 65 -16.11 1.04 4.83
CA ASN A 65 -15.83 1.46 3.46
C ASN A 65 -14.65 2.45 3.34
N MET A 66 -13.91 2.70 4.43
CA MET A 66 -12.76 3.59 4.46
C MET A 66 -11.48 2.80 4.75
N LEU A 67 -10.47 3.00 3.91
CA LEU A 67 -9.13 2.44 4.06
C LEU A 67 -8.13 3.56 4.23
N THR A 68 -7.14 3.35 5.07
CA THR A 68 -5.99 4.25 5.20
C THR A 68 -4.72 3.51 4.84
N ILE A 69 -3.96 4.02 3.85
CA ILE A 69 -2.64 3.48 3.50
C ILE A 69 -1.58 4.55 3.72
N GLY A 70 -0.68 4.29 4.66
CA GLY A 70 0.53 5.06 4.87
C GLY A 70 1.55 4.79 3.78
N ILE A 71 2.27 5.82 3.32
CA ILE A 71 3.41 5.67 2.41
C ILE A 71 4.62 6.28 3.08
N THR A 72 5.68 5.50 3.24
CA THR A 72 6.89 5.87 3.97
C THR A 72 8.18 5.62 3.17
N ASP A 73 9.27 6.24 3.57
CA ASP A 73 10.63 5.95 3.10
C ASP A 73 11.41 5.02 4.06
N TYR A 74 10.82 4.60 5.18
CA TYR A 74 11.47 3.63 6.08
C TYR A 74 11.64 2.27 5.42
N ASP A 75 12.76 1.59 5.69
CA ASP A 75 12.92 0.17 5.38
C ASP A 75 12.09 -0.64 6.39
N LEU A 76 11.01 -1.26 5.91
CA LEU A 76 10.04 -1.93 6.76
C LEU A 76 10.41 -3.40 6.96
N VAL A 77 10.16 -3.89 8.18
CA VAL A 77 10.33 -5.28 8.57
C VAL A 77 9.12 -5.75 9.38
N VAL A 78 8.86 -7.05 9.38
CA VAL A 78 7.99 -7.74 10.33
C VAL A 78 8.72 -8.96 10.90
N PRO A 79 8.38 -9.46 12.08
CA PRO A 79 9.03 -10.63 12.65
C PRO A 79 9.04 -11.83 11.71
N GLY A 80 10.21 -12.44 11.54
CA GLY A 80 10.40 -13.62 10.68
C GLY A 80 10.65 -13.30 9.19
N MET A 81 10.72 -12.02 8.80
CA MET A 81 11.06 -11.61 7.43
C MET A 81 12.22 -10.62 7.45
N ASP A 82 13.09 -10.68 6.44
CA ASP A 82 14.23 -9.75 6.29
C ASP A 82 13.76 -8.33 5.94
N PHE A 83 12.66 -8.20 5.24
CA PHE A 83 11.99 -6.94 4.91
C PHE A 83 10.58 -7.19 4.36
N VAL A 84 9.78 -6.11 4.26
CA VAL A 84 8.51 -6.11 3.54
C VAL A 84 8.39 -4.84 2.69
N TYR A 85 7.74 -4.97 1.52
CA TYR A 85 7.36 -3.79 0.70
C TYR A 85 6.16 -3.06 1.30
N GLY A 86 5.30 -3.77 2.01
CA GLY A 86 4.17 -3.23 2.74
C GLY A 86 3.67 -4.24 3.77
N HIS A 87 2.71 -3.79 4.57
CA HIS A 87 2.01 -4.61 5.55
C HIS A 87 0.62 -4.06 5.79
N ALA A 88 -0.35 -4.93 6.00
CA ALA A 88 -1.74 -4.55 6.25
C ALA A 88 -2.22 -5.03 7.63
N MET A 89 -3.11 -4.27 8.22
CA MET A 89 -3.82 -4.57 9.48
C MET A 89 -5.33 -4.43 9.21
N PRO A 90 -5.99 -5.51 8.71
CA PRO A 90 -7.39 -5.47 8.28
C PRO A 90 -8.36 -5.02 9.37
N GLU A 91 -8.13 -5.43 10.62
CA GLU A 91 -8.95 -5.08 11.78
C GLU A 91 -8.98 -3.57 12.06
N ARG A 92 -7.93 -2.83 11.68
CA ARG A 92 -7.86 -1.38 11.78
C ARG A 92 -8.17 -0.67 10.46
N ARG A 93 -8.41 -1.40 9.40
CA ARG A 93 -8.60 -0.89 8.03
C ARG A 93 -7.41 -0.05 7.55
N THR A 94 -6.20 -0.41 7.98
CA THR A 94 -4.96 0.31 7.67
C THR A 94 -3.96 -0.58 6.97
N GLY A 95 -3.11 0.04 6.16
CA GLY A 95 -1.92 -0.58 5.56
C GLY A 95 -0.77 0.43 5.48
N VAL A 96 0.44 -0.05 5.28
CA VAL A 96 1.62 0.77 5.05
C VAL A 96 2.43 0.23 3.89
N VAL A 97 2.98 1.12 3.08
CA VAL A 97 3.86 0.81 1.93
C VAL A 97 5.17 1.55 2.09
N SER A 98 6.27 0.83 1.95
CA SER A 98 7.62 1.36 1.92
C SER A 98 8.08 1.68 0.51
N LEU A 99 8.58 2.90 0.29
CA LEU A 99 9.25 3.28 -0.95
C LEU A 99 10.74 2.88 -0.94
N HIS A 100 11.29 2.52 0.21
CA HIS A 100 12.72 2.30 0.40
C HIS A 100 13.29 1.29 -0.61
N ARG A 101 12.80 0.06 -0.58
CA ARG A 101 13.26 -1.02 -1.46
C ARG A 101 12.60 -1.05 -2.84
N LEU A 102 11.59 -0.20 -3.08
CA LEU A 102 10.96 -0.06 -4.40
C LEU A 102 11.80 0.80 -5.38
N ARG A 103 12.80 1.53 -4.87
CA ARG A 103 13.64 2.41 -5.67
C ARG A 103 14.55 1.61 -6.60
N SER A 104 14.67 2.05 -7.85
CA SER A 104 15.67 1.54 -8.79
C SER A 104 16.96 2.35 -8.64
N VAL A 105 18.10 1.65 -8.70
CA VAL A 105 19.44 2.28 -8.69
C VAL A 105 19.95 2.58 -10.09
N SER A 106 19.37 1.96 -11.12
CA SER A 106 19.80 2.08 -12.53
C SER A 106 18.85 2.93 -13.36
N GLY A 107 19.36 3.52 -14.42
CA GLY A 107 18.60 4.32 -15.38
C GLY A 107 18.59 5.84 -15.11
N ALA A 108 18.11 6.61 -16.08
CA ALA A 108 17.97 8.06 -15.98
C ALA A 108 17.00 8.47 -14.87
N PRO A 109 17.14 9.65 -14.23
CA PRO A 109 16.29 10.08 -13.11
C PRO A 109 14.80 10.02 -13.42
N ALA A 110 14.38 10.45 -14.61
CA ALA A 110 12.97 10.40 -15.01
C ALA A 110 12.43 8.95 -15.12
N ALA A 111 13.25 8.02 -15.66
CA ALA A 111 12.90 6.60 -15.74
C ALA A 111 12.77 5.98 -14.35
N ARG A 112 13.71 6.26 -13.44
CA ARG A 112 13.67 5.80 -12.05
C ARG A 112 12.41 6.30 -11.32
N GLN A 113 12.04 7.56 -11.53
CA GLN A 113 10.83 8.14 -10.93
C GLN A 113 9.54 7.48 -11.48
N LYS A 114 9.51 7.20 -12.78
CA LYS A 114 8.38 6.48 -13.41
C LYS A 114 8.25 5.06 -12.85
N THR A 115 9.34 4.31 -12.77
CA THR A 115 9.36 2.95 -12.20
C THR A 115 8.92 2.95 -10.73
N LEU A 116 9.42 3.89 -9.93
CA LEU A 116 9.01 4.01 -8.52
C LEU A 116 7.51 4.29 -8.39
N LEU A 117 6.96 5.18 -9.22
CA LEU A 117 5.52 5.46 -9.25
C LEU A 117 4.71 4.19 -9.60
N GLU A 118 5.15 3.42 -10.59
CA GLU A 118 4.48 2.19 -11.01
C GLU A 118 4.48 1.13 -9.89
N ARG A 119 5.64 0.89 -9.27
CA ARG A 119 5.78 -0.04 -8.14
C ARG A 119 4.96 0.41 -6.93
N ALA A 120 5.03 1.69 -6.56
CA ALA A 120 4.24 2.25 -5.45
C ALA A 120 2.72 2.09 -5.68
N CYS A 121 2.23 2.29 -6.91
CA CYS A 121 0.82 2.05 -7.21
C CYS A 121 0.43 0.58 -7.02
N LYS A 122 1.29 -0.35 -7.43
CA LYS A 122 1.05 -1.80 -7.29
C LYS A 122 1.00 -2.19 -5.81
N GLU A 123 1.99 -1.76 -5.03
CA GLU A 123 2.05 -2.13 -3.60
C GLU A 123 0.92 -1.45 -2.79
N VAL A 124 0.57 -0.19 -3.09
CA VAL A 124 -0.61 0.45 -2.45
C VAL A 124 -1.90 -0.31 -2.74
N LEU A 125 -2.08 -0.78 -3.98
CA LEU A 125 -3.28 -1.56 -4.34
C LEU A 125 -3.22 -2.97 -3.75
N HIS A 126 -2.04 -3.57 -3.59
CA HIS A 126 -1.81 -4.85 -2.93
C HIS A 126 -2.18 -4.78 -1.44
N GLU A 127 -1.63 -3.81 -0.71
CA GLU A 127 -1.96 -3.63 0.71
C GLU A 127 -3.43 -3.26 0.92
N ALA A 128 -4.01 -2.44 0.05
CA ALA A 128 -5.44 -2.16 0.09
C ALA A 128 -6.28 -3.44 -0.13
N GLY A 129 -5.82 -4.37 -0.96
CA GLY A 129 -6.44 -5.69 -1.11
C GLY A 129 -6.39 -6.51 0.18
N HIS A 130 -5.25 -6.52 0.88
CA HIS A 130 -5.13 -7.20 2.18
C HIS A 130 -6.00 -6.55 3.26
N VAL A 131 -6.06 -5.22 3.30
CA VAL A 131 -7.01 -4.49 4.19
C VAL A 131 -8.46 -4.86 3.92
N LEU A 132 -8.75 -5.30 2.70
CA LEU A 132 -10.05 -5.84 2.27
C LEU A 132 -10.10 -7.38 2.33
N ASP A 133 -9.32 -8.01 3.21
CA ASP A 133 -9.29 -9.45 3.47
C ASP A 133 -8.95 -10.34 2.27
N LEU A 134 -8.43 -9.78 1.16
CA LEU A 134 -7.88 -10.59 0.09
C LEU A 134 -6.58 -11.26 0.52
N VAL A 135 -6.46 -12.55 0.21
CA VAL A 135 -5.21 -13.30 0.36
C VAL A 135 -4.35 -13.19 -0.90
N HIS A 136 -3.09 -13.64 -0.81
CA HIS A 136 -2.21 -13.70 -1.98
C HIS A 136 -2.83 -14.53 -3.12
N CYS A 137 -2.67 -14.06 -4.35
CA CYS A 137 -3.19 -14.69 -5.56
C CYS A 137 -2.12 -15.52 -6.27
N HIS A 138 -2.50 -16.67 -6.80
CA HIS A 138 -1.58 -17.51 -7.58
C HIS A 138 -1.34 -16.98 -9.01
N ASP A 139 -2.20 -16.08 -9.54
CA ASP A 139 -1.96 -15.40 -10.82
C ASP A 139 -0.80 -14.41 -10.66
N PHE A 140 0.35 -14.72 -11.24
CA PHE A 140 1.57 -13.91 -11.16
C PHE A 140 1.41 -12.50 -11.78
N THR A 141 0.39 -12.28 -12.60
CA THR A 141 0.09 -10.96 -13.17
C THR A 141 -0.89 -10.15 -12.31
N CYS A 142 -1.53 -10.75 -11.34
CA CYS A 142 -2.45 -10.08 -10.42
C CYS A 142 -1.69 -9.20 -9.43
N VAL A 143 -2.24 -8.03 -9.09
CA VAL A 143 -1.66 -7.17 -8.07
C VAL A 143 -1.54 -7.90 -6.71
N MET A 144 -2.42 -8.84 -6.40
CA MET A 144 -2.38 -9.64 -5.16
C MET A 144 -1.35 -10.78 -5.18
N HIS A 145 -0.58 -10.96 -6.26
CA HIS A 145 0.51 -11.93 -6.24
C HIS A 145 1.58 -11.52 -5.23
N TYR A 146 2.13 -12.49 -4.49
CA TYR A 146 3.20 -12.24 -3.52
C TYR A 146 4.50 -11.85 -4.23
N SER A 147 5.16 -10.80 -3.77
CA SER A 147 6.44 -10.32 -4.31
C SER A 147 7.56 -10.55 -3.30
N GLN A 148 8.50 -11.43 -3.62
CA GLN A 148 9.76 -11.57 -2.87
C GLN A 148 10.85 -10.62 -3.39
N THR A 149 10.76 -10.25 -4.66
CA THR A 149 11.74 -9.42 -5.35
C THR A 149 11.09 -8.28 -6.12
N LEU A 150 11.90 -7.28 -6.52
CA LEU A 150 11.44 -6.23 -7.43
C LEU A 150 11.00 -6.78 -8.79
N HIS A 151 11.55 -7.92 -9.23
CA HIS A 151 11.13 -8.58 -10.47
C HIS A 151 9.68 -9.04 -10.38
N ASP A 152 9.27 -9.63 -9.24
CA ASP A 152 7.89 -10.06 -9.02
C ASP A 152 6.95 -8.84 -9.00
N THR A 153 7.34 -7.76 -8.31
CA THR A 153 6.59 -6.49 -8.33
C THR A 153 6.48 -5.92 -9.75
N ASP A 154 7.54 -5.98 -10.55
CA ASP A 154 7.53 -5.46 -11.92
C ASP A 154 6.65 -6.31 -12.84
N ALA A 155 6.62 -7.63 -12.67
CA ALA A 155 5.82 -8.57 -13.47
C ALA A 155 4.30 -8.40 -13.26
N LYS A 156 3.86 -8.00 -12.07
CA LYS A 156 2.45 -7.77 -11.78
C LYS A 156 1.87 -6.62 -12.61
N ARG A 157 0.59 -6.70 -12.93
CA ARG A 157 -0.22 -5.54 -13.38
C ARG A 157 -0.71 -4.76 -12.17
N CYS A 158 -0.92 -3.46 -12.30
CA CYS A 158 -1.56 -2.66 -11.25
C CYS A 158 -3.09 -2.83 -11.35
N ALA A 159 -3.57 -4.09 -11.21
CA ALA A 159 -4.99 -4.44 -11.30
C ALA A 159 -5.24 -5.78 -10.61
N PHE A 160 -6.42 -5.93 -10.02
CA PHE A 160 -6.92 -7.23 -9.55
C PHE A 160 -7.30 -8.11 -10.74
N CYS A 161 -7.05 -9.42 -10.64
CA CYS A 161 -7.56 -10.38 -11.62
C CYS A 161 -9.09 -10.60 -11.44
N PRO A 162 -9.79 -11.24 -12.41
CA PRO A 162 -11.23 -11.47 -12.30
C PRO A 162 -11.65 -12.20 -11.02
N ARG A 163 -10.85 -13.17 -10.55
CA ARG A 163 -11.10 -13.88 -9.29
C ARG A 163 -11.07 -12.93 -8.09
N CYS A 164 -9.99 -12.16 -7.94
CA CYS A 164 -9.87 -11.20 -6.83
C CYS A 164 -10.96 -10.11 -6.88
N LEU A 165 -11.38 -9.68 -8.08
CA LEU A 165 -12.52 -8.76 -8.23
C LEU A 165 -13.83 -9.40 -7.77
N THR A 166 -14.05 -10.69 -8.07
CA THR A 166 -15.22 -11.44 -7.60
C THR A 166 -15.22 -11.55 -6.08
N ASP A 167 -14.05 -11.86 -5.49
CA ASP A 167 -13.93 -11.96 -4.04
C ASP A 167 -14.20 -10.60 -3.36
N LEU A 168 -13.67 -9.49 -3.92
CA LEU A 168 -13.99 -8.14 -3.46
C LEU A 168 -15.48 -7.79 -3.54
N SER A 169 -16.17 -8.24 -4.58
CA SER A 169 -17.61 -7.96 -4.76
C SER A 169 -18.52 -8.72 -3.79
N ARG A 170 -18.03 -9.81 -3.20
CA ARG A 170 -18.74 -10.63 -2.20
C ARG A 170 -18.56 -10.13 -0.77
N MET A 171 -17.64 -9.17 -0.56
CA MET A 171 -17.50 -8.58 0.76
C MET A 171 -18.79 -7.84 1.13
N PRO A 172 -19.32 -8.03 2.35
CA PRO A 172 -20.53 -7.37 2.76
C PRO A 172 -20.37 -5.85 2.60
N GLU A 173 -21.28 -5.24 1.85
CA GLU A 173 -21.49 -3.80 1.95
C GLU A 173 -21.93 -3.53 3.39
N ASN A 174 -20.99 -3.21 4.26
CA ASN A 174 -21.31 -2.93 5.65
C ASN A 174 -22.20 -1.69 5.69
N VAL A 175 -23.47 -1.94 5.97
CA VAL A 175 -24.48 -0.93 6.25
C VAL A 175 -23.98 -0.09 7.41
N ASP A 176 -23.97 1.24 7.23
CA ASP A 176 -23.74 2.21 8.29
C ASP A 176 -24.71 1.86 9.46
N PRO A 177 -24.19 1.48 10.66
CA PRO A 177 -25.08 1.12 11.77
C PRO A 177 -25.93 2.29 12.28
N ASN A 178 -25.75 3.51 11.72
CA ASN A 178 -26.49 4.72 12.06
C ASN A 178 -27.40 5.23 10.93
N ARG A 179 -27.75 4.37 9.96
CA ARG A 179 -28.76 4.70 8.95
C ARG A 179 -30.11 4.07 9.28
#